data_be01cfe3c700e2fcadb2bbb3275a16a1
#
_entry.id   be01cfe3c700e2fcadb2bbb3275a16a1
#
_cell.length_a   1.000
_cell.length_b   1.000
_cell.length_c   1.000
_cell.angle_alpha   90.00
_cell.angle_beta   90.00
_cell.angle_gamma   90.00
#
_symmetry.space_group_name_H-M   'P 1'
#
loop_
_entity.id
_entity.type
_entity.pdbx_description
1 polymer ?
#
loop_
_entity_poly.entity_id
_entity_poly.type
_entity_poly.pdbx_seq_one_letter_code
_entity_poly.pdbx_strand_id
1 'polypeptide(L)'
;YTVQPLPVESMGVSFGKDGNAVVSWSPCVDELEPTAMPEGYILYTRIDNGGFDKGKVIDNLKKHGNRLSSSVEIKPGHIYSFRIVAFNDGGKSFPSETVSIGKPNGKFNEKPVMVVNNFDRISGPAFVDTPTYAGFDNRLDSGVPHVRDIAYIGEMYQFNRYLAWL
;
A
#
# COMPACT_ATOMS: atom_id res chain seq x y z
N TYR A 1 -4.51 -16.97 -22.03
CA TYR A 1 -3.57 -15.88 -21.68
C TYR A 1 -4.17 -15.09 -20.53
N THR A 2 -3.52 -15.08 -19.37
CA THR A 2 -4.00 -14.37 -18.17
C THR A 2 -3.06 -13.19 -17.90
N VAL A 3 -3.64 -12.01 -17.71
CA VAL A 3 -2.89 -10.79 -17.41
C VAL A 3 -2.76 -10.64 -15.89
N GLN A 4 -1.61 -10.17 -15.43
CA GLN A 4 -1.39 -9.90 -14.00
C GLN A 4 -2.37 -8.82 -13.50
N PRO A 5 -2.80 -8.86 -12.22
CA PRO A 5 -3.70 -7.88 -11.66
C PRO A 5 -3.10 -6.47 -11.59
N LEU A 6 -3.98 -5.47 -11.56
CA LEU A 6 -3.59 -4.10 -11.20
C LEU A 6 -3.24 -3.99 -9.70
N PRO A 7 -2.40 -3.02 -9.30
CA PRO A 7 -2.15 -2.72 -7.90
C PRO A 7 -3.44 -2.33 -7.18
N VAL A 8 -3.56 -2.69 -5.92
CA VAL A 8 -4.69 -2.24 -5.09
C VAL A 8 -4.57 -0.76 -4.75
N GLU A 9 -5.70 -0.13 -4.50
CA GLU A 9 -5.82 1.30 -4.25
C GLU A 9 -6.42 1.61 -2.87
N SER A 10 -6.39 2.88 -2.51
CA SER A 10 -7.05 3.41 -1.31
C SER A 10 -6.66 2.65 -0.04
N MET A 11 -5.36 2.46 0.15
CA MET A 11 -4.83 1.80 1.35
C MET A 11 -5.20 2.55 2.62
N GLY A 12 -5.52 1.81 3.67
CA GLY A 12 -5.76 2.35 5.00
C GLY A 12 -5.35 1.35 6.07
N VAL A 13 -4.99 1.87 7.24
CA VAL A 13 -4.73 1.07 8.43
C VAL A 13 -5.35 1.73 9.65
N SER A 14 -5.95 0.94 10.52
CA SER A 14 -6.57 1.41 11.78
C SER A 14 -6.42 0.36 12.86
N PHE A 15 -6.73 0.73 14.12
CA PHE A 15 -6.83 -0.24 15.18
C PHE A 15 -8.18 -0.95 15.14
N GLY A 16 -8.16 -2.27 15.21
CA GLY A 16 -9.33 -3.09 15.50
C GLY A 16 -9.74 -2.97 16.96
N LYS A 17 -10.94 -3.48 17.30
CA LYS A 17 -11.44 -3.50 18.68
C LYS A 17 -10.58 -4.35 19.63
N ASP A 18 -9.85 -5.30 19.09
CA ASP A 18 -8.89 -6.17 19.76
C ASP A 18 -7.48 -5.54 19.91
N GLY A 19 -7.28 -4.31 19.40
CA GLY A 19 -6.01 -3.62 19.41
C GLY A 19 -5.00 -4.12 18.37
N ASN A 20 -5.43 -4.98 17.45
CA ASN A 20 -4.65 -5.38 16.27
C ASN A 20 -4.76 -4.34 15.16
N ALA A 21 -3.85 -4.38 14.20
CA ALA A 21 -3.97 -3.57 13.00
C ALA A 21 -5.01 -4.17 12.05
N VAL A 22 -5.87 -3.32 11.49
CA VAL A 22 -6.77 -3.68 10.40
C VAL A 22 -6.30 -2.93 9.17
N VAL A 23 -5.70 -3.65 8.24
CA VAL A 23 -5.28 -3.13 6.94
C VAL A 23 -6.45 -3.26 5.98
N SER A 24 -6.80 -2.19 5.27
CA SER A 24 -7.92 -2.17 4.32
C SER A 24 -7.50 -1.55 2.99
N TRP A 25 -8.13 -1.98 1.91
CA TRP A 25 -7.85 -1.52 0.56
C TRP A 25 -9.07 -1.67 -0.35
N SER A 26 -9.03 -1.01 -1.48
CA SER A 26 -9.98 -1.25 -2.58
C SER A 26 -9.32 -2.17 -3.60
N PRO A 27 -9.98 -3.25 -4.02
CA PRO A 27 -9.50 -4.05 -5.14
C PRO A 27 -9.52 -3.19 -6.39
N CYS A 28 -8.48 -3.29 -7.20
CA CYS A 28 -8.47 -2.69 -8.51
C CYS A 28 -8.92 -3.73 -9.53
N VAL A 29 -9.95 -3.40 -10.29
CA VAL A 29 -10.51 -4.25 -11.34
C VAL A 29 -10.33 -3.53 -12.67
N ASP A 30 -9.66 -4.19 -13.61
CA ASP A 30 -9.60 -3.70 -14.98
C ASP A 30 -10.87 -4.13 -15.72
N GLU A 31 -11.74 -3.17 -16.00
CA GLU A 31 -13.01 -3.45 -16.73
C GLU A 31 -12.77 -3.87 -18.18
N LEU A 32 -11.63 -3.50 -18.75
CA LEU A 32 -11.27 -3.81 -20.13
C LEU A 32 -10.54 -5.15 -20.26
N GLU A 33 -10.00 -5.68 -19.15
CA GLU A 33 -9.23 -6.93 -19.13
C GLU A 33 -9.72 -7.85 -18.01
N PRO A 34 -10.81 -8.61 -18.25
CA PRO A 34 -11.41 -9.49 -17.24
C PRO A 34 -10.45 -10.56 -16.69
N THR A 35 -9.40 -10.93 -17.44
CA THR A 35 -8.41 -11.92 -16.98
C THR A 35 -7.46 -11.37 -15.93
N ALA A 36 -7.41 -10.05 -15.73
CA ALA A 36 -6.60 -9.39 -14.71
C ALA A 36 -7.24 -9.42 -13.31
N MET A 37 -8.35 -10.13 -13.10
CA MET A 37 -8.98 -10.25 -11.79
C MET A 37 -8.05 -10.89 -10.77
N PRO A 38 -7.93 -10.28 -9.57
CA PRO A 38 -7.15 -10.89 -8.49
C PRO A 38 -7.78 -12.19 -7.97
N GLU A 39 -6.98 -13.24 -7.84
CA GLU A 39 -7.33 -14.49 -7.16
C GLU A 39 -7.01 -14.44 -5.67
N GLY A 40 -6.06 -13.58 -5.30
CA GLY A 40 -5.66 -13.40 -3.92
C GLY A 40 -4.76 -12.20 -3.70
N TYR A 41 -4.36 -12.04 -2.44
CA TYR A 41 -3.55 -10.91 -1.99
C TYR A 41 -2.42 -11.39 -1.08
N ILE A 42 -1.27 -10.75 -1.21
CA ILE A 42 -0.10 -10.97 -0.37
C ILE A 42 0.12 -9.72 0.46
N LEU A 43 0.15 -9.87 1.78
CA LEU A 43 0.52 -8.81 2.70
C LEU A 43 2.01 -8.90 3.00
N TYR A 44 2.71 -7.80 2.79
CA TYR A 44 4.09 -7.61 3.21
C TYR A 44 4.10 -6.72 4.44
N THR A 45 4.84 -7.14 5.45
CA THR A 45 4.95 -6.44 6.73
C THR A 45 6.40 -6.02 6.96
N ARG A 46 6.55 -4.82 7.47
CA ARG A 46 7.81 -4.28 7.95
C ARG A 46 7.65 -3.83 9.38
N ILE A 47 8.63 -4.11 10.21
CA ILE A 47 8.68 -3.67 11.61
C ILE A 47 9.85 -2.70 11.76
N ASP A 48 9.57 -1.52 12.28
CA ASP A 48 10.53 -0.45 12.54
C ASP A 48 11.46 -0.14 11.34
N ASN A 49 12.77 -0.23 11.53
CA ASN A 49 13.79 0.02 10.51
C ASN A 49 14.17 -1.23 9.70
N GLY A 50 13.51 -2.36 9.93
CA GLY A 50 13.76 -3.59 9.18
C GLY A 50 13.36 -3.49 7.70
N GLY A 51 13.65 -4.51 6.92
CA GLY A 51 13.10 -4.67 5.59
C GLY A 51 11.68 -5.24 5.62
N PHE A 52 10.98 -5.21 4.49
CA PHE A 52 9.76 -5.99 4.34
C PHE A 52 10.07 -7.49 4.38
N ASP A 53 9.16 -8.23 4.99
CA ASP A 53 9.21 -9.69 5.04
C ASP A 53 9.02 -10.32 3.64
N LYS A 54 8.96 -11.65 3.60
CA LYS A 54 8.77 -12.40 2.34
C LYS A 54 7.32 -12.32 1.81
N GLY A 55 6.42 -11.67 2.55
CA GLY A 55 5.00 -11.62 2.27
C GLY A 55 4.25 -12.90 2.67
N LYS A 56 3.04 -12.72 3.14
CA LYS A 56 2.11 -13.78 3.50
C LYS A 56 0.84 -13.68 2.68
N VAL A 57 0.40 -14.78 2.08
CA VAL A 57 -0.93 -14.84 1.45
C VAL A 57 -1.99 -14.63 2.52
N ILE A 58 -2.94 -13.73 2.25
CA ILE A 58 -4.01 -13.38 3.17
C ILE A 58 -5.07 -14.48 3.13
N ASP A 59 -5.29 -15.11 4.27
CA ASP A 59 -6.28 -16.18 4.51
C ASP A 59 -7.52 -15.70 5.30
N ASN A 60 -7.42 -14.55 5.96
CA ASN A 60 -8.45 -13.96 6.82
C ASN A 60 -9.14 -12.75 6.18
N LEU A 61 -9.28 -12.76 4.88
CA LEU A 61 -9.86 -11.67 4.09
C LEU A 61 -11.32 -11.41 4.49
N LYS A 62 -11.64 -10.15 4.79
CA LYS A 62 -13.00 -9.68 5.03
C LYS A 62 -13.40 -8.66 3.98
N LYS A 63 -14.66 -8.72 3.55
CA LYS A 63 -15.22 -7.80 2.57
C LYS A 63 -16.32 -6.96 3.21
N HIS A 64 -16.21 -5.64 3.06
CA HIS A 64 -17.20 -4.67 3.48
C HIS A 64 -17.50 -3.69 2.33
N GLY A 65 -18.63 -3.92 1.63
CA GLY A 65 -18.93 -3.20 0.40
C GLY A 65 -17.84 -3.42 -0.64
N ASN A 66 -17.28 -2.34 -1.14
CA ASN A 66 -16.18 -2.38 -2.12
C ASN A 66 -14.78 -2.45 -1.49
N ARG A 67 -14.68 -2.53 -0.16
CA ARG A 67 -13.39 -2.60 0.52
C ARG A 67 -13.11 -4.00 1.04
N LEU A 68 -11.85 -4.37 0.94
CA LEU A 68 -11.30 -5.57 1.55
C LEU A 68 -10.48 -5.19 2.78
N SER A 69 -10.38 -6.10 3.75
CA SER A 69 -9.55 -5.90 4.93
C SER A 69 -9.00 -7.20 5.47
N SER A 70 -7.91 -7.09 6.22
CA SER A 70 -7.26 -8.18 6.95
C SER A 70 -6.79 -7.68 8.29
N SER A 71 -6.95 -8.48 9.34
CA SER A 71 -6.44 -8.19 10.67
C SER A 71 -5.04 -8.78 10.85
N VAL A 72 -4.15 -7.97 11.42
CA VAL A 72 -2.75 -8.33 11.67
C VAL A 72 -2.42 -8.06 13.13
N GLU A 73 -1.90 -9.07 13.82
CA GLU A 73 -1.41 -8.90 15.19
C GLU A 73 -0.21 -7.97 15.23
N ILE A 74 -0.24 -6.96 16.09
CA ILE A 74 0.84 -6.00 16.30
C ILE A 74 1.18 -5.90 17.79
N LYS A 75 2.47 -5.75 18.08
CA LYS A 75 2.99 -5.59 19.44
C LYS A 75 3.19 -4.12 19.79
N PRO A 76 2.99 -3.73 21.08
CA PRO A 76 3.34 -2.38 21.52
C PRO A 76 4.82 -2.05 21.36
N GLY A 77 5.13 -0.76 21.21
CA GLY A 77 6.50 -0.26 21.11
C GLY A 77 7.12 -0.34 19.72
N HIS A 78 6.33 -0.73 18.72
CA HIS A 78 6.80 -0.87 17.35
C HIS A 78 5.90 -0.11 16.37
N ILE A 79 6.49 0.28 15.24
CA ILE A 79 5.78 0.76 14.05
C ILE A 79 5.75 -0.37 13.04
N TYR A 80 4.55 -0.66 12.57
CA TYR A 80 4.31 -1.61 11.50
C TYR A 80 3.96 -0.88 10.22
N SER A 81 4.61 -1.27 9.14
CA SER A 81 4.30 -0.77 7.80
C SER A 81 3.82 -1.92 6.92
N PHE A 82 2.78 -1.69 6.16
CA PHE A 82 2.10 -2.69 5.35
C PHE A 82 2.00 -2.26 3.90
N ARG A 83 2.13 -3.20 2.99
CA ARG A 83 1.78 -3.06 1.58
C ARG A 83 1.14 -4.35 1.07
N ILE A 84 0.28 -4.22 0.08
CA ILE A 84 -0.46 -5.32 -0.53
C ILE A 84 0.00 -5.50 -1.98
N VAL A 85 0.08 -6.76 -2.38
CA VAL A 85 0.28 -7.18 -3.77
C VAL A 85 -0.88 -8.10 -4.13
N ALA A 86 -1.60 -7.79 -5.19
CA ALA A 86 -2.58 -8.70 -5.78
C ALA A 86 -1.89 -9.74 -6.66
N PHE A 87 -2.45 -10.93 -6.79
CA PHE A 87 -1.91 -11.96 -7.68
C PHE A 87 -3.02 -12.79 -8.31
N ASN A 88 -2.70 -13.38 -9.44
CA ASN A 88 -3.45 -14.41 -10.15
C ASN A 88 -2.48 -15.31 -10.92
N ASP A 89 -2.98 -16.21 -11.76
CA ASP A 89 -2.16 -17.07 -12.62
C ASP A 89 -1.27 -16.31 -13.62
N GLY A 90 -1.63 -15.08 -13.97
CA GLY A 90 -0.85 -14.19 -14.84
C GLY A 90 0.35 -13.54 -14.15
N GLY A 91 0.38 -13.54 -12.82
CA GLY A 91 1.50 -13.01 -12.04
C GLY A 91 1.07 -12.15 -10.85
N LYS A 92 2.00 -11.29 -10.42
CA LYS A 92 1.82 -10.38 -9.27
C LYS A 92 1.74 -8.94 -9.74
N SER A 93 0.85 -8.16 -9.15
CA SER A 93 0.79 -6.72 -9.35
C SER A 93 2.04 -6.01 -8.81
N PHE A 94 2.21 -4.75 -9.17
CA PHE A 94 3.07 -3.87 -8.38
C PHE A 94 2.55 -3.73 -6.95
N PRO A 95 3.42 -3.45 -5.96
CA PRO A 95 2.99 -3.20 -4.60
C PRO A 95 2.09 -1.97 -4.51
N SER A 96 1.14 -2.00 -3.58
CA SER A 96 0.36 -0.84 -3.18
C SER A 96 1.23 0.24 -2.54
N GLU A 97 0.62 1.40 -2.25
CA GLU A 97 1.14 2.30 -1.25
C GLU A 97 1.45 1.58 0.07
N THR A 98 2.39 2.15 0.81
CA THR A 98 2.71 1.69 2.17
C THR A 98 1.94 2.51 3.18
N VAL A 99 1.19 1.84 4.06
CA VAL A 99 0.54 2.46 5.22
C VAL A 99 1.22 1.99 6.50
N SER A 100 1.26 2.87 7.51
CA SER A 100 1.95 2.56 8.76
C SER A 100 1.06 2.85 9.97
N ILE A 101 1.26 2.06 11.03
CA ILE A 101 0.58 2.23 12.31
C ILE A 101 1.57 1.95 13.45
N GLY A 102 1.56 2.80 14.46
CA GLY A 102 2.34 2.64 15.68
C GLY A 102 1.46 2.33 16.88
N LYS A 103 1.87 1.39 17.72
CA LYS A 103 1.23 1.09 18.99
C LYS A 103 2.19 1.44 20.13
N PRO A 104 1.89 2.46 20.96
CA PRO A 104 2.81 2.89 22.01
C PRO A 104 2.94 1.82 23.10
N ASN A 105 4.07 1.88 23.83
CA ASN A 105 4.25 1.12 25.06
C ASN A 105 3.45 1.75 26.20
N GLY A 106 2.67 0.94 26.90
CA GLY A 106 1.95 1.37 28.09
C GLY A 106 0.46 1.58 27.90
N LYS A 107 -0.19 2.19 28.90
CA LYS A 107 -1.62 2.49 28.82
C LYS A 107 -1.84 3.66 27.87
N PHE A 108 -2.55 3.40 26.82
CA PHE A 108 -2.97 4.41 25.86
C PHE A 108 -4.09 5.25 26.49
N ASN A 109 -3.75 6.37 27.08
CA ASN A 109 -4.74 7.28 27.68
C ASN A 109 -5.17 8.41 26.72
N GLU A 110 -4.59 8.46 25.53
CA GLU A 110 -4.86 9.52 24.56
C GLU A 110 -5.66 8.98 23.39
N LYS A 111 -6.44 9.85 22.79
CA LYS A 111 -7.20 9.50 21.58
C LYS A 111 -6.21 9.22 20.45
N PRO A 112 -6.42 8.15 19.65
CA PRO A 112 -5.55 7.89 18.51
C PRO A 112 -5.58 9.07 17.54
N VAL A 113 -4.41 9.47 17.08
CA VAL A 113 -4.28 10.46 16.01
C VAL A 113 -4.43 9.74 14.68
N MET A 114 -5.38 10.19 13.87
CA MET A 114 -5.50 9.74 12.50
C MET A 114 -4.69 10.67 11.59
N VAL A 115 -3.76 10.09 10.87
CA VAL A 115 -3.02 10.81 9.82
C VAL A 115 -3.63 10.45 8.47
N VAL A 116 -4.21 11.44 7.81
CA VAL A 116 -4.67 11.32 6.43
C VAL A 116 -3.53 11.76 5.53
N ASN A 117 -2.87 10.80 4.90
CA ASN A 117 -1.91 11.11 3.85
C ASN A 117 -2.70 11.40 2.57
N ASN A 118 -2.88 12.69 2.29
CA ASN A 118 -3.54 13.16 1.07
C ASN A 118 -2.54 13.38 -0.08
N PHE A 119 -1.31 13.01 0.10
CA PHE A 119 -0.39 12.82 -1.01
C PHE A 119 -0.69 11.45 -1.59
N ASP A 120 -1.73 11.39 -2.40
CA ASP A 120 -1.82 10.32 -3.36
C ASP A 120 -0.47 10.26 -4.07
N ARG A 121 0.03 9.07 -4.19
CA ARG A 121 1.19 8.81 -5.00
C ARG A 121 1.03 9.65 -6.26
N ILE A 122 1.82 10.67 -6.32
CA ILE A 122 2.05 11.46 -7.49
C ILE A 122 2.02 10.49 -8.66
N SER A 123 1.15 10.73 -9.61
CA SER A 123 0.86 9.87 -10.75
C SER A 123 2.10 9.10 -11.18
N GLY A 124 1.95 7.84 -11.54
CA GLY A 124 3.05 7.05 -12.10
C GLY A 124 3.78 7.84 -13.17
N PRO A 125 5.02 7.49 -13.49
CA PRO A 125 5.80 8.20 -14.50
C PRO A 125 4.99 8.37 -15.77
N ALA A 126 5.08 9.55 -16.41
CA ALA A 126 4.30 9.87 -17.60
C ALA A 126 4.49 8.78 -18.65
N PHE A 127 3.41 8.13 -18.99
CA PHE A 127 3.39 7.09 -20.02
C PHE A 127 3.41 7.77 -21.39
N VAL A 128 4.36 7.37 -22.20
CA VAL A 128 4.50 7.81 -23.59
C VAL A 128 4.26 6.61 -24.50
N ASP A 129 3.31 6.74 -25.39
CA ASP A 129 3.02 5.73 -26.41
C ASP A 129 2.95 6.44 -27.78
N THR A 130 3.92 6.16 -28.60
CA THR A 130 4.02 6.69 -29.98
C THR A 130 4.24 5.53 -30.94
N PRO A 131 4.04 5.71 -32.24
CA PRO A 131 4.30 4.66 -33.23
C PRO A 131 5.71 4.08 -33.24
N THR A 132 6.68 4.79 -32.68
CA THR A 132 8.11 4.41 -32.73
C THR A 132 8.73 4.22 -31.34
N TYR A 133 8.04 4.65 -30.28
CA TYR A 133 8.57 4.63 -28.91
C TYR A 133 7.42 4.51 -27.92
N ALA A 134 7.54 3.59 -26.98
CA ALA A 134 6.63 3.44 -25.85
C ALA A 134 7.43 3.25 -24.55
N GLY A 135 6.95 3.81 -23.45
CA GLY A 135 7.57 3.67 -22.15
C GLY A 135 7.24 4.80 -21.19
N PHE A 136 8.03 4.91 -20.12
CA PHE A 136 7.86 5.94 -19.10
C PHE A 136 8.95 6.98 -19.21
N ASP A 137 8.59 8.27 -19.20
CA ASP A 137 9.55 9.37 -19.16
C ASP A 137 9.37 10.18 -17.88
N ASN A 138 10.26 9.98 -16.94
CA ASN A 138 10.25 10.68 -15.64
C ASN A 138 10.42 12.21 -15.79
N ARG A 139 10.93 12.70 -16.91
CA ARG A 139 11.09 14.14 -17.17
C ARG A 139 9.78 14.82 -17.56
N LEU A 140 8.82 14.04 -18.04
CA LEU A 140 7.51 14.52 -18.45
C LEU A 140 6.44 14.26 -17.36
N ASP A 141 6.83 13.73 -16.22
CA ASP A 141 5.92 13.45 -15.13
C ASP A 141 5.48 14.75 -14.44
N SER A 142 4.32 15.26 -14.86
CA SER A 142 3.71 16.46 -14.28
C SER A 142 3.12 16.23 -12.87
N GLY A 143 3.03 14.98 -12.44
CA GLY A 143 2.56 14.62 -11.10
C GLY A 143 3.64 14.77 -10.02
N VAL A 144 4.89 15.00 -10.41
CA VAL A 144 6.00 15.24 -9.49
C VAL A 144 6.36 16.72 -9.53
N PRO A 145 6.07 17.51 -8.47
CA PRO A 145 6.37 18.94 -8.46
C PRO A 145 7.84 19.25 -8.76
N HIS A 146 8.74 18.37 -8.32
CA HIS A 146 10.17 18.42 -8.64
C HIS A 146 10.73 17.00 -8.67
N VAL A 147 11.39 16.62 -9.73
CA VAL A 147 12.09 15.33 -9.87
C VAL A 147 13.07 15.08 -8.71
N ARG A 148 13.57 16.14 -8.10
CA ARG A 148 14.44 16.07 -6.92
C ARG A 148 13.74 15.65 -5.63
N ASP A 149 12.45 15.91 -5.52
CA ASP A 149 11.70 15.63 -4.29
C ASP A 149 11.46 14.14 -4.10
N ILE A 150 11.30 13.37 -5.17
CA ILE A 150 11.20 11.91 -5.09
C ILE A 150 12.50 11.29 -4.60
N ALA A 151 13.64 11.77 -5.08
CA ALA A 151 14.94 11.29 -4.64
C ALA A 151 15.26 11.74 -3.19
N TYR A 152 14.64 12.83 -2.74
CA TYR A 152 14.88 13.41 -1.42
C TYR A 152 13.96 12.88 -0.33
N ILE A 153 12.70 12.56 -0.66
CA ILE A 153 11.71 12.05 0.29
C ILE A 153 11.97 10.57 0.60
N GLY A 154 12.86 9.94 -0.13
CA GLY A 154 13.08 8.52 0.00
C GLY A 154 11.84 7.73 -0.43
N GLU A 155 11.71 6.55 0.09
CA GLU A 155 10.54 5.73 -0.21
C GLU A 155 9.32 6.25 0.58
N MET A 156 8.16 6.30 -0.06
CA MET A 156 6.90 6.80 0.54
C MET A 156 6.57 6.15 1.90
N TYR A 157 7.02 4.92 2.15
CA TYR A 157 6.81 4.27 3.44
C TYR A 157 7.55 4.99 4.59
N GLN A 158 8.65 5.67 4.33
CA GLN A 158 9.38 6.41 5.36
C GLN A 158 8.57 7.59 5.86
N PHE A 159 7.87 8.28 4.96
CA PHE A 159 6.97 9.36 5.31
C PHE A 159 5.78 8.85 6.14
N ASN A 160 5.08 7.84 5.66
CA ASN A 160 3.97 7.23 6.39
C ASN A 160 4.39 6.67 7.74
N ARG A 161 5.59 6.11 7.81
CA ARG A 161 6.16 5.63 9.05
C ARG A 161 6.45 6.77 10.03
N TYR A 162 6.99 7.87 9.55
CA TYR A 162 7.25 9.05 10.38
C TYR A 162 5.96 9.62 10.96
N LEU A 163 4.91 9.69 10.16
CA LEU A 163 3.60 10.14 10.59
C LEU A 163 2.94 9.21 11.63
N ALA A 164 3.26 7.93 11.62
CA ALA A 164 2.74 6.98 12.61
C ALA A 164 3.35 7.16 14.02
N TRP A 165 4.45 7.94 14.14
CA TRP A 165 5.05 8.31 15.42
C TRP A 165 4.47 9.60 16.02
N LEU A 166 3.82 10.43 15.25
CA LEU A 166 3.19 11.66 15.72
C LEU A 166 1.82 11.35 16.33
#